data_6df1c547db973b9bae1a8273546bb8b8
#
_entry.id   6df1c547db973b9bae1a8273546bb8b8
#
_cell.length_a   1.000
_cell.length_b   1.000
_cell.length_c   1.000
_cell.angle_alpha   90.00
_cell.angle_beta   90.00
_cell.angle_gamma   90.00
#
_symmetry.space_group_name_H-M   'P 1'
#
loop_
_entity.id
_entity.type
_entity.pdbx_description
1 polymer ?
#
loop_
_entity_poly.entity_id
_entity_poly.type
_entity_poly.pdbx_seq_one_letter_code
_entity_poly.pdbx_strand_id
1 'polypeptide(L)'
;LFGLSNYGFQGAQVFYNAILPELAPRRRLGRISGYGVAAGYAGAFIGILLVGPFVEGAVPGLGLRIPGVRAGGRASAFLPTAIFFLLFALPLLLRYRPPGPSSGDSSRGPSLPGWRAIAADVRRSLLDTRRYPGVRSFLLANLFFVDAVHTVIVFAALYAEKVMGFPDSVKIPFFLVATVAAGLGSLVAGRLVDRMGPLRTLRWVMAGWIVCLALLTASPNQAAFWLAGCLMGALLGCVWTTSRPLLAVLTPRGEHGRFFGLFALSNKAAAILGPLLWGTVVSLFEGLGPFRYRLATSSLVLLILMGFFFLRGVSEPSSAPGEAPGA
;
A
#
# COMPACT_ATOMS: atom_id res chain seq x y z
N LEU A 1 -4.34 -21.69 9.60
CA LEU A 1 -2.96 -21.17 9.81
C LEU A 1 -2.66 -19.97 8.91
N PHE A 2 -2.89 -20.03 7.58
CA PHE A 2 -2.65 -18.92 6.65
C PHE A 2 -3.40 -17.64 7.06
N GLY A 3 -4.70 -17.75 7.40
CA GLY A 3 -5.50 -16.60 7.85
C GLY A 3 -4.95 -15.96 9.13
N LEU A 4 -4.51 -16.77 10.10
CA LEU A 4 -3.91 -16.29 11.35
C LEU A 4 -2.58 -15.58 11.10
N SER A 5 -1.72 -16.15 10.24
CA SER A 5 -0.44 -15.54 9.83
C SER A 5 -0.65 -14.21 9.14
N ASN A 6 -1.60 -14.14 8.19
CA ASN A 6 -1.95 -12.89 7.51
C ASN A 6 -2.51 -11.84 8.48
N TYR A 7 -3.35 -12.24 9.43
CA TYR A 7 -3.86 -11.35 10.47
C TYR A 7 -2.74 -10.77 11.34
N GLY A 8 -1.81 -11.61 11.80
CA GLY A 8 -0.64 -11.18 12.56
C GLY A 8 0.25 -10.20 11.78
N PHE A 9 0.52 -10.49 10.50
CA PHE A 9 1.28 -9.60 9.62
C PHE A 9 0.60 -8.23 9.45
N GLN A 10 -0.71 -8.21 9.22
CA GLN A 10 -1.47 -6.97 9.07
C GLN A 10 -1.50 -6.15 10.36
N GLY A 11 -1.61 -6.81 11.52
CA GLY A 11 -1.52 -6.14 12.83
C GLY A 11 -0.13 -5.52 13.05
N ALA A 12 0.93 -6.25 12.75
CA ALA A 12 2.31 -5.75 12.86
C ALA A 12 2.56 -4.52 11.97
N GLN A 13 1.94 -4.44 10.78
CA GLN A 13 2.05 -3.28 9.90
C GLN A 13 1.51 -1.98 10.52
N VAL A 14 0.49 -2.05 11.38
CA VAL A 14 -0.05 -0.86 12.06
C VAL A 14 1.02 -0.24 12.94
N PHE A 15 1.65 -1.06 13.78
CA PHE A 15 2.73 -0.61 14.66
C PHE A 15 3.95 -0.12 13.87
N TYR A 16 4.37 -0.88 12.85
CA TYR A 16 5.47 -0.49 11.97
C TYR A 16 5.24 0.89 11.33
N ASN A 17 4.03 1.15 10.84
CA ASN A 17 3.71 2.44 10.24
C ASN A 17 3.65 3.58 11.27
N ALA A 18 3.20 3.30 12.50
CA ALA A 18 3.11 4.28 13.57
C ALA A 18 4.48 4.75 14.10
N ILE A 19 5.54 3.95 13.91
CA ILE A 19 6.92 4.31 14.28
C ILE A 19 7.50 5.40 13.35
N LEU A 20 6.99 5.53 12.12
CA LEU A 20 7.56 6.44 11.12
C LEU A 20 7.78 7.89 11.63
N PRO A 21 6.86 8.53 12.37
CA PRO A 21 7.05 9.88 12.89
C PRO A 21 8.17 9.98 13.96
N GLU A 22 8.53 8.87 14.60
CA GLU A 22 9.59 8.80 15.61
C GLU A 22 10.97 8.65 14.98
N LEU A 23 11.05 8.06 13.77
CA LEU A 23 12.30 7.76 13.09
C LEU A 23 12.93 8.96 12.40
N ALA A 24 12.14 10.02 12.10
CA ALA A 24 12.65 11.12 11.31
C ALA A 24 11.95 12.45 11.61
N PRO A 25 12.67 13.58 11.54
CA PRO A 25 12.06 14.91 11.56
C PRO A 25 11.13 15.09 10.35
N ARG A 26 10.13 15.97 10.47
CA ARG A 26 9.13 16.24 9.42
C ARG A 26 9.72 16.47 8.04
N ARG A 27 10.89 17.09 7.95
CA ARG A 27 11.60 17.40 6.69
C ARG A 27 12.16 16.19 5.96
N ARG A 28 12.27 15.01 6.60
CA ARG A 28 12.85 13.77 6.04
C ARG A 28 11.87 12.59 6.07
N LEU A 29 10.65 12.81 6.50
CA LEU A 29 9.62 11.74 6.57
C LEU A 29 9.37 11.08 5.23
N GLY A 30 9.40 11.85 4.14
CA GLY A 30 9.22 11.33 2.79
C GLY A 30 10.31 10.34 2.40
N ARG A 31 11.59 10.72 2.56
CA ARG A 31 12.73 9.84 2.23
C ARG A 31 12.74 8.57 3.07
N ILE A 32 12.54 8.69 4.39
CA ILE A 32 12.50 7.52 5.29
C ILE A 32 11.35 6.60 4.90
N SER A 33 10.15 7.15 4.64
CA SER A 33 9.02 6.37 4.12
C SER A 33 9.37 5.70 2.79
N GLY A 34 9.99 6.43 1.84
CA GLY A 34 10.40 5.92 0.54
C GLY A 34 11.42 4.79 0.62
N TYR A 35 12.43 4.92 1.47
CA TYR A 35 13.41 3.84 1.71
C TYR A 35 12.75 2.59 2.29
N GLY A 36 11.83 2.75 3.26
CA GLY A 36 11.10 1.62 3.83
C GLY A 36 10.24 0.89 2.79
N VAL A 37 9.55 1.62 1.92
CA VAL A 37 8.74 1.03 0.83
C VAL A 37 9.64 0.38 -0.22
N ALA A 38 10.73 1.03 -0.64
CA ALA A 38 11.68 0.47 -1.60
C ALA A 38 12.32 -0.81 -1.08
N ALA A 39 12.74 -0.84 0.18
CA ALA A 39 13.26 -2.03 0.84
C ALA A 39 12.22 -3.16 0.87
N GLY A 40 10.93 -2.82 1.09
CA GLY A 40 9.83 -3.79 1.02
C GLY A 40 9.68 -4.42 -0.37
N TYR A 41 9.73 -3.61 -1.44
CA TYR A 41 9.69 -4.13 -2.82
C TYR A 41 10.94 -4.92 -3.19
N ALA A 42 12.13 -4.48 -2.75
CA ALA A 42 13.35 -5.26 -2.90
C ALA A 42 13.27 -6.60 -2.17
N GLY A 43 12.74 -6.60 -0.94
CA GLY A 43 12.48 -7.81 -0.18
C GLY A 43 11.48 -8.76 -0.86
N ALA A 44 10.42 -8.22 -1.45
CA ALA A 44 9.46 -9.01 -2.21
C ALA A 44 10.10 -9.65 -3.45
N PHE A 45 10.90 -8.88 -4.19
CA PHE A 45 11.64 -9.38 -5.36
C PHE A 45 12.64 -10.49 -4.98
N ILE A 46 13.46 -10.23 -3.97
CA ILE A 46 14.42 -11.22 -3.44
C ILE A 46 13.69 -12.45 -2.90
N GLY A 47 12.57 -12.25 -2.18
CA GLY A 47 11.74 -13.31 -1.64
C GLY A 47 11.22 -14.26 -2.73
N ILE A 48 10.75 -13.73 -3.85
CA ILE A 48 10.31 -14.53 -5.00
C ILE A 48 11.46 -15.39 -5.54
N LEU A 49 12.66 -14.81 -5.69
CA LEU A 49 13.83 -15.53 -6.20
C LEU A 49 14.31 -16.61 -5.23
N LEU A 50 14.28 -16.35 -3.92
CA LEU A 50 14.76 -17.29 -2.89
C LEU A 50 13.75 -18.39 -2.57
N VAL A 51 12.45 -18.09 -2.60
CA VAL A 51 11.37 -19.04 -2.24
C VAL A 51 10.87 -19.82 -3.46
N GLY A 52 10.93 -19.22 -4.65
CA GLY A 52 10.46 -19.81 -5.90
C GLY A 52 11.00 -21.22 -6.19
N PRO A 53 12.29 -21.51 -5.97
CA PRO A 53 12.86 -22.85 -6.16
C PRO A 53 12.20 -23.94 -5.33
N PHE A 54 11.72 -23.63 -4.13
CA PHE A 54 11.01 -24.59 -3.28
C PHE A 54 9.60 -24.88 -3.82
N VAL A 55 9.02 -23.96 -4.57
CA VAL A 55 7.68 -24.11 -5.17
C VAL A 55 7.76 -24.83 -6.51
N GLU A 56 8.63 -24.36 -7.40
CA GLU A 56 8.72 -24.77 -8.82
C GLU A 56 9.93 -25.66 -9.14
N GLY A 57 10.86 -25.84 -8.19
CA GLY A 57 12.11 -26.57 -8.41
C GLY A 57 13.18 -25.80 -9.18
N ALA A 58 12.89 -24.55 -9.57
CA ALA A 58 13.80 -23.66 -10.28
C ALA A 58 13.58 -22.20 -9.87
N VAL A 59 14.60 -21.36 -10.04
CA VAL A 59 14.51 -19.90 -9.79
C VAL A 59 13.57 -19.28 -10.84
N PRO A 60 12.48 -18.62 -10.43
CA PRO A 60 11.54 -18.01 -11.34
C PRO A 60 12.22 -17.01 -12.29
N GLY A 61 11.93 -17.08 -13.58
CA GLY A 61 12.48 -16.21 -14.61
C GLY A 61 13.91 -16.52 -15.05
N LEU A 62 14.69 -17.29 -14.29
CA LEU A 62 16.07 -17.66 -14.63
C LEU A 62 16.19 -19.15 -15.02
N GLY A 63 15.21 -19.98 -14.68
CA GLY A 63 15.25 -21.41 -14.96
C GLY A 63 16.35 -22.19 -14.23
N LEU A 64 17.13 -21.55 -13.38
CA LEU A 64 18.25 -22.15 -12.64
C LEU A 64 17.70 -23.10 -11.56
N ARG A 65 18.13 -24.35 -11.60
CA ARG A 65 17.81 -25.36 -10.57
C ARG A 65 18.85 -25.33 -9.46
N ILE A 66 18.40 -25.28 -8.21
CA ILE A 66 19.29 -25.34 -7.06
C ILE A 66 19.47 -26.83 -6.70
N PRO A 67 20.73 -27.35 -6.65
CA PRO A 67 20.98 -28.73 -6.25
C PRO A 67 20.40 -29.03 -4.86
N GLY A 68 19.68 -30.13 -4.74
CA GLY A 68 19.04 -30.55 -3.47
C GLY A 68 17.65 -29.95 -3.19
N VAL A 69 17.19 -28.96 -3.96
CA VAL A 69 15.84 -28.40 -3.82
C VAL A 69 14.90 -29.07 -4.83
N ARG A 70 13.83 -29.69 -4.33
CA ARG A 70 12.78 -30.30 -5.14
C ARG A 70 11.53 -29.44 -5.12
N ALA A 71 10.81 -29.40 -6.24
CA ALA A 71 9.50 -28.75 -6.31
C ALA A 71 8.55 -29.43 -5.31
N GLY A 72 8.07 -28.69 -4.33
CA GLY A 72 7.11 -29.16 -3.32
C GLY A 72 5.75 -28.47 -3.43
N GLY A 73 5.54 -27.70 -4.50
CA GLY A 73 4.32 -26.92 -4.70
C GLY A 73 4.18 -25.75 -3.73
N ARG A 74 3.02 -25.12 -3.69
CA ARG A 74 2.77 -23.89 -2.91
C ARG A 74 2.98 -24.07 -1.40
N ALA A 75 2.77 -25.27 -0.86
CA ALA A 75 2.93 -25.55 0.57
C ALA A 75 4.41 -25.46 1.02
N SER A 76 5.35 -25.77 0.17
CA SER A 76 6.79 -25.73 0.47
C SER A 76 7.35 -24.30 0.60
N ALA A 77 6.58 -23.26 0.19
CA ALA A 77 6.97 -21.88 0.37
C ALA A 77 6.87 -21.41 1.84
N PHE A 78 6.02 -22.04 2.68
CA PHE A 78 5.72 -21.51 4.01
C PHE A 78 6.94 -21.48 4.93
N LEU A 79 7.70 -22.57 5.00
CA LEU A 79 8.85 -22.65 5.91
C LEU A 79 9.98 -21.70 5.52
N PRO A 80 10.46 -21.63 4.26
CA PRO A 80 11.44 -20.64 3.84
C PRO A 80 10.97 -19.20 4.08
N THR A 81 9.72 -18.91 3.76
CA THR A 81 9.15 -17.57 3.99
C THR A 81 9.15 -17.20 5.47
N ALA A 82 8.80 -18.13 6.37
CA ALA A 82 8.81 -17.90 7.81
C ALA A 82 10.24 -17.65 8.33
N ILE A 83 11.23 -18.40 7.85
CA ILE A 83 12.64 -18.23 8.22
C ILE A 83 13.14 -16.85 7.76
N PHE A 84 12.90 -16.47 6.51
CA PHE A 84 13.31 -15.16 6.00
C PHE A 84 12.60 -14.02 6.73
N PHE A 85 11.30 -14.16 7.00
CA PHE A 85 10.56 -13.15 7.76
C PHE A 85 11.18 -12.95 9.15
N LEU A 86 11.48 -14.04 9.88
CA LEU A 86 12.10 -13.97 11.19
C LEU A 86 13.49 -13.33 11.11
N LEU A 87 14.33 -13.76 10.16
CA LEU A 87 15.69 -13.24 9.96
C LEU A 87 15.69 -11.73 9.72
N PHE A 88 14.81 -11.25 8.84
CA PHE A 88 14.72 -9.82 8.52
C PHE A 88 14.00 -9.01 9.61
N ALA A 89 13.17 -9.63 10.46
CA ALA A 89 12.56 -8.96 11.61
C ALA A 89 13.53 -8.81 12.80
N LEU A 90 14.55 -9.68 12.93
CA LEU A 90 15.50 -9.67 14.03
C LEU A 90 16.17 -8.32 14.29
N PRO A 91 16.69 -7.57 13.31
CA PRO A 91 17.31 -6.26 13.55
C PRO A 91 16.36 -5.27 14.23
N LEU A 92 15.07 -5.27 13.83
CA LEU A 92 14.07 -4.42 14.46
C LEU A 92 13.80 -4.87 15.90
N LEU A 93 13.59 -6.17 16.11
CA LEU A 93 13.31 -6.73 17.45
C LEU A 93 14.46 -6.51 18.43
N LEU A 94 15.72 -6.58 17.97
CA LEU A 94 16.89 -6.46 18.83
C LEU A 94 17.32 -5.02 19.09
N ARG A 95 17.09 -4.10 18.16
CA ARG A 95 17.58 -2.71 18.25
C ARG A 95 16.52 -1.66 18.56
N TYR A 96 15.26 -1.93 18.23
CA TYR A 96 14.19 -0.96 18.50
C TYR A 96 13.82 -1.03 20.00
N ARG A 97 13.99 0.09 20.69
CA ARG A 97 13.51 0.30 22.05
C ARG A 97 12.33 1.26 21.98
N PRO A 98 11.09 0.80 22.26
CA PRO A 98 9.95 1.70 22.28
C PRO A 98 10.19 2.81 23.32
N PRO A 99 9.74 4.06 23.03
CA PRO A 99 9.71 5.09 24.05
C PRO A 99 8.90 4.59 25.23
N GLY A 100 9.40 4.89 26.45
CA GLY A 100 8.75 4.45 27.69
C GLY A 100 7.28 4.87 27.72
N PRO A 101 6.42 4.17 28.50
CA PRO A 101 5.01 4.53 28.61
C PRO A 101 4.91 6.01 29.02
N SER A 102 4.19 6.79 28.20
CA SER A 102 3.84 8.16 28.57
C SER A 102 3.05 8.09 29.87
N SER A 103 3.41 8.92 30.83
CA SER A 103 2.96 8.95 32.23
C SER A 103 1.43 9.10 32.46
N GLY A 104 0.62 8.89 31.43
CA GLY A 104 -0.86 8.95 31.50
C GLY A 104 -1.59 7.63 31.40
N ASP A 105 -0.93 6.52 31.07
CA ASP A 105 -1.62 5.23 30.73
C ASP A 105 -1.32 4.07 31.69
N SER A 106 -0.77 4.34 32.86
CA SER A 106 -0.37 3.34 33.85
C SER A 106 -1.52 2.71 34.65
N SER A 107 -2.78 3.02 34.37
CA SER A 107 -3.91 2.51 35.16
C SER A 107 -4.64 1.29 34.59
N ARG A 108 -4.27 0.81 33.39
CA ARG A 108 -4.86 -0.41 32.83
C ARG A 108 -3.84 -1.54 32.83
N GLY A 109 -4.02 -2.47 33.78
CA GLY A 109 -3.31 -3.75 33.77
C GLY A 109 -3.53 -4.52 32.44
N PRO A 110 -2.73 -5.59 32.16
CA PRO A 110 -2.72 -6.32 30.89
C PRO A 110 -3.95 -7.22 30.68
N SER A 111 -5.17 -6.72 30.91
CA SER A 111 -6.40 -7.40 30.56
C SER A 111 -6.72 -7.12 29.08
N LEU A 112 -6.76 -8.17 28.25
CA LEU A 112 -7.23 -8.05 26.87
C LEU A 112 -8.66 -7.50 26.90
N PRO A 113 -8.92 -6.32 26.31
CA PRO A 113 -10.25 -5.74 26.29
C PRO A 113 -11.19 -6.66 25.51
N GLY A 114 -12.37 -6.92 26.03
CA GLY A 114 -13.40 -7.68 25.33
C GLY A 114 -13.75 -7.03 23.99
N TRP A 115 -14.23 -7.81 23.01
CA TRP A 115 -14.56 -7.33 21.66
C TRP A 115 -15.50 -6.11 21.65
N ARG A 116 -16.41 -6.00 22.64
CA ARG A 116 -17.30 -4.84 22.79
C ARG A 116 -16.54 -3.56 23.15
N ALA A 117 -15.53 -3.67 24.00
CA ALA A 117 -14.68 -2.54 24.36
C ALA A 117 -13.84 -2.09 23.14
N ILE A 118 -13.28 -3.04 22.39
CA ILE A 118 -12.57 -2.77 21.13
C ILE A 118 -13.48 -2.05 20.14
N ALA A 119 -14.70 -2.55 19.92
CA ALA A 119 -15.66 -1.93 19.02
C ALA A 119 -16.06 -0.52 19.47
N ALA A 120 -16.22 -0.31 20.77
CA ALA A 120 -16.51 1.01 21.35
C ALA A 120 -15.32 1.98 21.15
N ASP A 121 -14.08 1.51 21.31
CA ASP A 121 -12.89 2.33 21.11
C ASP A 121 -12.69 2.69 19.63
N VAL A 122 -12.93 1.77 18.70
CA VAL A 122 -12.95 2.05 17.26
C VAL A 122 -14.01 3.08 16.93
N ARG A 123 -15.24 2.91 17.44
CA ARG A 123 -16.33 3.86 17.24
C ARG A 123 -15.99 5.24 17.80
N ARG A 124 -15.43 5.33 19.01
CA ARG A 124 -14.94 6.60 19.59
C ARG A 124 -13.88 7.22 18.68
N SER A 125 -12.90 6.43 18.24
CA SER A 125 -11.83 6.90 17.36
C SER A 125 -12.37 7.46 16.06
N LEU A 126 -13.38 6.81 15.45
CA LEU A 126 -14.08 7.32 14.26
C LEU A 126 -14.85 8.62 14.54
N LEU A 127 -15.52 8.73 15.68
CA LEU A 127 -16.24 9.95 16.05
C LEU A 127 -15.28 11.10 16.33
N ASP A 128 -14.16 10.84 16.98
CA ASP A 128 -13.14 11.84 17.29
C ASP A 128 -12.41 12.38 16.05
N THR A 129 -12.44 11.67 14.91
CA THR A 129 -11.94 12.23 13.65
C THR A 129 -12.68 13.52 13.26
N ARG A 130 -13.90 13.75 13.79
CA ARG A 130 -14.64 15.01 13.57
C ARG A 130 -13.90 16.20 14.13
N ARG A 131 -13.09 16.02 15.18
CA ARG A 131 -12.24 17.07 15.79
C ARG A 131 -11.02 17.41 14.92
N TYR A 132 -10.68 16.50 13.99
CA TYR A 132 -9.53 16.62 13.10
C TYR A 132 -9.99 16.50 11.62
N PRO A 133 -10.62 17.56 11.08
CA PRO A 133 -11.26 17.50 9.75
C PRO A 133 -10.27 17.12 8.64
N GLY A 134 -9.00 17.53 8.73
CA GLY A 134 -7.96 17.13 7.79
C GLY A 134 -7.69 15.62 7.80
N VAL A 135 -7.62 14.99 8.98
CA VAL A 135 -7.45 13.54 9.11
C VAL A 135 -8.67 12.81 8.56
N ARG A 136 -9.88 13.25 8.91
CA ARG A 136 -11.12 12.63 8.43
C ARG A 136 -11.20 12.68 6.90
N SER A 137 -10.97 13.85 6.32
CA SER A 137 -10.99 14.02 4.86
C SER A 137 -9.93 13.18 4.17
N PHE A 138 -8.73 13.07 4.75
CA PHE A 138 -7.68 12.20 4.25
C PHE A 138 -8.07 10.72 4.32
N LEU A 139 -8.61 10.24 5.43
CA LEU A 139 -9.03 8.83 5.57
C LEU A 139 -10.12 8.46 4.56
N LEU A 140 -11.08 9.37 4.30
CA LEU A 140 -12.09 9.18 3.26
C LEU A 140 -11.48 9.21 1.86
N ALA A 141 -10.59 10.15 1.57
CA ALA A 141 -9.87 10.19 0.31
C ALA A 141 -9.08 8.91 0.06
N ASN A 142 -8.37 8.44 1.10
CA ASN A 142 -7.59 7.21 1.07
C ASN A 142 -8.46 5.98 0.84
N LEU A 143 -9.64 5.90 1.48
CA LEU A 143 -10.60 4.81 1.30
C LEU A 143 -10.92 4.62 -0.19
N PHE A 144 -11.37 5.68 -0.87
CA PHE A 144 -11.79 5.59 -2.27
C PHE A 144 -10.61 5.41 -3.23
N PHE A 145 -9.53 6.14 -3.01
CA PHE A 145 -8.38 6.07 -3.89
C PHE A 145 -7.66 4.72 -3.80
N VAL A 146 -7.41 4.24 -2.59
CA VAL A 146 -6.72 2.95 -2.38
C VAL A 146 -7.61 1.78 -2.83
N ASP A 147 -8.94 1.92 -2.74
CA ASP A 147 -9.87 0.92 -3.27
C ASP A 147 -9.72 0.75 -4.79
N ALA A 148 -9.64 1.87 -5.54
CA ALA A 148 -9.34 1.80 -6.97
C ALA A 148 -7.99 1.13 -7.24
N VAL A 149 -6.95 1.50 -6.50
CA VAL A 149 -5.59 0.93 -6.63
C VAL A 149 -5.58 -0.57 -6.34
N HIS A 150 -6.19 -1.01 -5.25
CA HIS A 150 -6.31 -2.43 -4.90
C HIS A 150 -7.06 -3.22 -5.96
N THR A 151 -8.14 -2.66 -6.49
CA THR A 151 -8.95 -3.28 -7.55
C THR A 151 -8.13 -3.49 -8.82
N VAL A 152 -7.35 -2.49 -9.22
CA VAL A 152 -6.43 -2.63 -10.36
C VAL A 152 -5.44 -3.77 -10.13
N ILE A 153 -4.83 -3.87 -8.94
CA ILE A 153 -3.88 -4.94 -8.61
C ILE A 153 -4.55 -6.31 -8.71
N VAL A 154 -5.75 -6.46 -8.12
CA VAL A 154 -6.49 -7.73 -8.11
C VAL A 154 -6.86 -8.19 -9.52
N PHE A 155 -7.32 -7.28 -10.37
CA PHE A 155 -7.79 -7.62 -11.71
C PHE A 155 -6.75 -7.42 -12.83
N ALA A 156 -5.53 -6.95 -12.51
CA ALA A 156 -4.48 -6.72 -13.50
C ALA A 156 -4.14 -7.97 -14.34
N ALA A 157 -4.02 -9.13 -13.69
CA ALA A 157 -3.73 -10.38 -14.37
C ALA A 157 -4.89 -10.83 -15.29
N LEU A 158 -6.14 -10.65 -14.83
CA LEU A 158 -7.33 -10.97 -15.62
C LEU A 158 -7.47 -10.02 -16.81
N TYR A 159 -7.20 -8.72 -16.62
CA TYR A 159 -7.20 -7.74 -17.71
C TYR A 159 -6.13 -8.08 -18.76
N ALA A 160 -4.90 -8.40 -18.33
CA ALA A 160 -3.82 -8.82 -19.21
C ALA A 160 -4.17 -10.06 -20.05
N GLU A 161 -4.90 -11.01 -19.46
CA GLU A 161 -5.37 -12.21 -20.16
C GLU A 161 -6.54 -11.91 -21.10
N LYS A 162 -7.60 -11.28 -20.60
CA LYS A 162 -8.87 -11.14 -21.36
C LYS A 162 -8.86 -10.03 -22.40
N VAL A 163 -8.06 -8.97 -22.19
CA VAL A 163 -7.98 -7.81 -23.10
C VAL A 163 -6.74 -7.86 -23.98
N MET A 164 -5.59 -8.27 -23.43
CA MET A 164 -4.32 -8.31 -24.17
C MET A 164 -3.96 -9.68 -24.72
N GLY A 165 -4.66 -10.74 -24.27
CA GLY A 165 -4.36 -12.11 -24.68
C GLY A 165 -3.02 -12.65 -24.16
N PHE A 166 -2.48 -12.08 -23.07
CA PHE A 166 -1.17 -12.47 -22.55
C PHE A 166 -1.21 -13.83 -21.86
N PRO A 167 -0.33 -14.76 -22.25
CA PRO A 167 -0.12 -16.01 -21.54
C PRO A 167 0.57 -15.77 -20.18
N ASP A 168 0.51 -16.76 -19.29
CA ASP A 168 1.14 -16.68 -17.96
C ASP A 168 2.64 -16.41 -18.02
N SER A 169 3.33 -16.90 -19.05
CA SER A 169 4.76 -16.66 -19.29
C SER A 169 5.11 -15.19 -19.46
N VAL A 170 4.18 -14.34 -19.92
CA VAL A 170 4.37 -12.88 -20.09
C VAL A 170 3.93 -12.13 -18.82
N LYS A 171 2.91 -12.63 -18.11
CA LYS A 171 2.37 -11.98 -16.91
C LYS A 171 3.40 -11.91 -15.78
N ILE A 172 4.17 -12.98 -15.54
CA ILE A 172 5.16 -13.02 -14.46
C ILE A 172 6.29 -11.98 -14.66
N PRO A 173 6.98 -11.92 -15.82
CA PRO A 173 7.96 -10.86 -16.08
C PRO A 173 7.37 -9.46 -15.98
N PHE A 174 6.15 -9.25 -16.45
CA PHE A 174 5.44 -7.97 -16.36
C PHE A 174 5.29 -7.51 -14.91
N PHE A 175 4.81 -8.36 -14.01
CA PHE A 175 4.66 -8.01 -12.61
C PHE A 175 5.99 -7.83 -11.89
N LEU A 176 7.05 -8.54 -12.29
CA LEU A 176 8.40 -8.32 -11.78
C LEU A 176 8.92 -6.93 -12.15
N VAL A 177 8.77 -6.52 -13.42
CA VAL A 177 9.15 -5.18 -13.88
C VAL A 177 8.33 -4.10 -13.16
N ALA A 178 7.02 -4.29 -13.01
CA ALA A 178 6.15 -3.38 -12.25
C ALA A 178 6.57 -3.27 -10.77
N THR A 179 7.03 -4.36 -10.16
CA THR A 179 7.54 -4.38 -8.78
C THR A 179 8.84 -3.57 -8.65
N VAL A 180 9.76 -3.72 -9.60
CA VAL A 180 11.00 -2.88 -9.64
C VAL A 180 10.63 -1.41 -9.83
N ALA A 181 9.72 -1.11 -10.76
CA ALA A 181 9.23 0.24 -10.97
C ALA A 181 8.61 0.84 -9.69
N ALA A 182 7.87 0.03 -8.90
CA ALA A 182 7.31 0.45 -7.62
C ALA A 182 8.39 0.82 -6.59
N GLY A 183 9.46 0.05 -6.52
CA GLY A 183 10.62 0.37 -5.69
C GLY A 183 11.26 1.71 -6.09
N LEU A 184 11.51 1.91 -7.38
CA LEU A 184 12.08 3.16 -7.91
C LEU A 184 11.13 4.35 -7.70
N GLY A 185 9.83 4.17 -7.97
CA GLY A 185 8.79 5.17 -7.74
C GLY A 185 8.72 5.61 -6.28
N SER A 186 8.90 4.69 -5.34
CA SER A 186 8.92 5.02 -3.91
C SER A 186 10.10 5.90 -3.51
N LEU A 187 11.29 5.68 -4.10
CA LEU A 187 12.46 6.53 -3.86
C LEU A 187 12.26 7.95 -4.42
N VAL A 188 11.67 8.05 -5.60
CA VAL A 188 11.33 9.35 -6.21
C VAL A 188 10.29 10.07 -5.38
N ALA A 189 9.20 9.38 -5.01
CA ALA A 189 8.14 9.95 -4.19
C ALA A 189 8.66 10.44 -2.83
N GLY A 190 9.57 9.72 -2.20
CA GLY A 190 10.18 10.15 -0.95
C GLY A 190 10.86 11.51 -1.05
N ARG A 191 11.59 11.75 -2.15
CA ARG A 191 12.23 13.06 -2.42
C ARG A 191 11.20 14.15 -2.74
N LEU A 192 10.15 13.80 -3.49
CA LEU A 192 9.07 14.75 -3.82
C LEU A 192 8.29 15.17 -2.58
N VAL A 193 7.99 14.23 -1.67
CA VAL A 193 7.33 14.50 -0.39
C VAL A 193 8.14 15.49 0.44
N ASP A 194 9.46 15.29 0.54
CA ASP A 194 10.33 16.20 1.30
C ASP A 194 10.47 17.60 0.66
N ARG A 195 10.31 17.71 -0.67
CA ARG A 195 10.46 18.98 -1.41
C ARG A 195 9.18 19.79 -1.50
N MET A 196 8.06 19.14 -1.83
CA MET A 196 6.81 19.83 -2.15
C MET A 196 5.68 19.55 -1.16
N GLY A 197 5.93 18.71 -0.16
CA GLY A 197 4.95 18.26 0.83
C GLY A 197 4.17 17.01 0.40
N PRO A 198 3.66 16.24 1.37
CA PRO A 198 2.98 14.98 1.11
C PRO A 198 1.62 15.18 0.41
N LEU A 199 0.87 16.24 0.72
CA LEU A 199 -0.45 16.48 0.11
C LEU A 199 -0.35 16.78 -1.39
N ARG A 200 0.59 17.66 -1.77
CA ARG A 200 0.81 17.98 -3.18
C ARG A 200 1.29 16.75 -3.94
N THR A 201 2.23 16.02 -3.37
CA THR A 201 2.75 14.78 -3.97
C THR A 201 1.61 13.77 -4.17
N LEU A 202 0.74 13.56 -3.19
CA LEU A 202 -0.39 12.63 -3.31
C LEU A 202 -1.35 13.05 -4.43
N ARG A 203 -1.64 14.35 -4.57
CA ARG A 203 -2.48 14.87 -5.67
C ARG A 203 -1.89 14.54 -7.05
N TRP A 204 -0.58 14.71 -7.24
CA TRP A 204 0.10 14.33 -8.47
C TRP A 204 0.07 12.83 -8.73
N VAL A 205 0.25 12.02 -7.68
CA VAL A 205 0.17 10.56 -7.77
C VAL A 205 -1.24 10.13 -8.21
N MET A 206 -2.30 10.70 -7.61
CA MET A 206 -3.68 10.41 -8.00
C MET A 206 -3.97 10.82 -9.45
N ALA A 207 -3.50 12.00 -9.88
CA ALA A 207 -3.62 12.44 -11.28
C ALA A 207 -2.89 11.48 -12.22
N GLY A 208 -1.69 11.03 -11.87
CA GLY A 208 -0.94 10.02 -12.60
C GLY A 208 -1.71 8.70 -12.76
N TRP A 209 -2.39 8.24 -11.71
CA TRP A 209 -3.26 7.06 -11.78
C TRP A 209 -4.41 7.24 -12.78
N ILE A 210 -5.07 8.40 -12.81
CA ILE A 210 -6.13 8.68 -13.80
C ILE A 210 -5.58 8.63 -15.23
N VAL A 211 -4.41 9.24 -15.45
CA VAL A 211 -3.75 9.22 -16.78
C VAL A 211 -3.38 7.78 -17.18
N CYS A 212 -2.82 7.01 -16.26
CA CYS A 212 -2.46 5.61 -16.53
C CYS A 212 -3.70 4.75 -16.83
N LEU A 213 -4.78 4.90 -16.08
CA LEU A 213 -6.04 4.20 -16.36
C LEU A 213 -6.61 4.60 -17.71
N ALA A 214 -6.60 5.88 -18.05
CA ALA A 214 -7.04 6.36 -19.37
C ALA A 214 -6.17 5.78 -20.49
N LEU A 215 -4.84 5.79 -20.35
CA LEU A 215 -3.91 5.19 -21.32
C LEU A 215 -4.17 3.69 -21.49
N LEU A 216 -4.30 2.96 -20.38
CA LEU A 216 -4.55 1.52 -20.38
C LEU A 216 -5.86 1.17 -21.09
N THR A 217 -6.92 1.95 -20.86
CA THR A 217 -8.25 1.67 -21.39
C THR A 217 -8.49 2.24 -22.78
N ALA A 218 -7.80 3.31 -23.19
CA ALA A 218 -7.90 3.90 -24.51
C ALA A 218 -7.19 3.09 -25.59
N SER A 219 -6.02 2.51 -25.28
CA SER A 219 -5.19 1.82 -26.26
C SER A 219 -5.10 0.30 -26.00
N PRO A 220 -5.53 -0.56 -26.94
CA PRO A 220 -5.36 -2.00 -26.85
C PRO A 220 -3.95 -2.47 -27.26
N ASN A 221 -2.99 -1.57 -27.45
CA ASN A 221 -1.64 -1.89 -27.89
C ASN A 221 -0.82 -2.47 -26.72
N GLN A 222 -0.08 -3.55 -26.99
CA GLN A 222 0.79 -4.19 -26.01
C GLN A 222 1.85 -3.24 -25.45
N ALA A 223 2.45 -2.37 -26.29
CA ALA A 223 3.43 -1.39 -25.82
C ALA A 223 2.81 -0.38 -24.82
N ALA A 224 1.58 0.09 -25.09
CA ALA A 224 0.85 0.96 -24.18
C ALA A 224 0.53 0.25 -22.85
N PHE A 225 0.20 -1.04 -22.90
CA PHE A 225 -0.03 -1.86 -21.71
C PHE A 225 1.25 -1.97 -20.84
N TRP A 226 2.40 -2.26 -21.46
CA TRP A 226 3.67 -2.33 -20.75
C TRP A 226 4.06 -0.98 -20.15
N LEU A 227 3.91 0.11 -20.89
CA LEU A 227 4.18 1.45 -20.40
C LEU A 227 3.26 1.81 -19.23
N ALA A 228 1.94 1.61 -19.39
CA ALA A 228 0.97 1.86 -18.33
C ALA A 228 1.27 1.03 -17.08
N GLY A 229 1.61 -0.26 -17.25
CA GLY A 229 1.95 -1.15 -16.14
C GLY A 229 3.20 -0.73 -15.37
N CYS A 230 4.26 -0.31 -16.08
CA CYS A 230 5.46 0.23 -15.45
C CYS A 230 5.16 1.54 -14.68
N LEU A 231 4.39 2.45 -15.29
CA LEU A 231 3.98 3.71 -14.64
C LEU A 231 3.07 3.45 -13.43
N MET A 232 2.09 2.56 -13.55
CA MET A 232 1.22 2.16 -12.44
C MET A 232 2.01 1.49 -11.32
N GLY A 233 2.99 0.65 -11.64
CA GLY A 233 3.94 0.11 -10.68
C GLY A 233 4.66 1.22 -9.92
N ALA A 234 5.28 2.17 -10.62
CA ALA A 234 5.97 3.32 -10.01
C ALA A 234 5.01 4.14 -9.13
N LEU A 235 3.81 4.45 -9.64
CA LEU A 235 2.79 5.17 -8.89
C LEU A 235 2.30 4.40 -7.65
N LEU A 236 2.26 3.07 -7.69
CA LEU A 236 1.93 2.24 -6.53
C LEU A 236 2.94 2.46 -5.39
N GLY A 237 4.24 2.46 -5.72
CA GLY A 237 5.29 2.81 -4.76
C GLY A 237 5.11 4.23 -4.20
N CYS A 238 4.71 5.18 -5.06
CA CYS A 238 4.42 6.56 -4.66
C CYS A 238 3.24 6.65 -3.67
N VAL A 239 2.16 5.88 -3.88
CA VAL A 239 0.98 5.85 -2.97
C VAL A 239 1.40 5.50 -1.55
N TRP A 240 2.09 4.37 -1.39
CA TRP A 240 2.49 3.89 -0.07
C TRP A 240 3.52 4.79 0.60
N THR A 241 4.40 5.41 -0.20
CA THR A 241 5.41 6.35 0.30
C THR A 241 4.79 7.65 0.79
N THR A 242 3.75 8.15 0.11
CA THR A 242 3.19 9.49 0.36
C THR A 242 2.10 9.49 1.43
N SER A 243 1.27 8.44 1.48
CA SER A 243 0.11 8.38 2.39
C SER A 243 0.51 8.37 3.87
N ARG A 244 1.60 7.68 4.22
CA ARG A 244 2.08 7.59 5.62
C ARG A 244 2.62 8.91 6.15
N PRO A 245 3.53 9.64 5.47
CA PRO A 245 3.94 10.98 5.88
C PRO A 245 2.78 11.96 5.96
N LEU A 246 1.79 11.90 5.03
CA LEU A 246 0.63 12.78 5.09
C LEU A 246 -0.16 12.55 6.37
N LEU A 247 -0.47 11.30 6.71
CA LEU A 247 -1.14 10.98 7.96
C LEU A 247 -0.32 11.46 9.17
N ALA A 248 0.98 11.22 9.19
CA ALA A 248 1.87 11.62 10.28
C ALA A 248 1.87 13.14 10.51
N VAL A 249 1.82 13.93 9.42
CA VAL A 249 1.76 15.40 9.50
C VAL A 249 0.39 15.90 9.98
N LEU A 250 -0.70 15.22 9.60
CA LEU A 250 -2.06 15.59 9.98
C LEU A 250 -2.43 15.15 11.40
N THR A 251 -1.70 14.19 11.97
CA THR A 251 -2.00 13.60 13.28
C THR A 251 -1.31 14.37 14.40
N PRO A 252 -2.00 14.71 15.51
CA PRO A 252 -1.39 15.30 16.67
C PRO A 252 -0.33 14.40 17.33
N ARG A 253 0.67 15.02 17.98
CA ARG A 253 1.69 14.29 18.75
C ARG A 253 1.02 13.48 19.86
N GLY A 254 1.42 12.20 19.98
CA GLY A 254 0.86 11.26 20.96
C GLY A 254 -0.34 10.44 20.48
N GLU A 255 -1.00 10.81 19.37
CA GLU A 255 -2.18 10.11 18.83
C GLU A 255 -1.85 9.23 17.61
N HIS A 256 -0.56 9.12 17.22
CA HIS A 256 -0.15 8.43 16.00
C HIS A 256 -0.63 6.97 15.95
N GLY A 257 -0.47 6.21 17.04
CA GLY A 257 -0.89 4.80 17.07
C GLY A 257 -2.38 4.63 16.77
N ARG A 258 -3.23 5.48 17.33
CA ARG A 258 -4.68 5.48 17.13
C ARG A 258 -5.06 5.80 15.68
N PHE A 259 -4.51 6.88 15.10
CA PHE A 259 -4.85 7.28 13.75
C PHE A 259 -4.23 6.36 12.68
N PHE A 260 -3.05 5.78 12.92
CA PHE A 260 -2.52 4.72 12.05
C PHE A 260 -3.36 3.44 12.12
N GLY A 261 -3.98 3.13 13.26
CA GLY A 261 -4.98 2.08 13.38
C GLY A 261 -6.21 2.35 12.49
N LEU A 262 -6.76 3.57 12.51
CA LEU A 262 -7.86 3.98 11.63
C LEU A 262 -7.44 3.98 10.14
N PHE A 263 -6.22 4.36 9.83
CA PHE A 263 -5.68 4.29 8.48
C PHE A 263 -5.59 2.84 7.97
N ALA A 264 -5.13 1.92 8.82
CA ALA A 264 -5.13 0.50 8.47
C ALA A 264 -6.57 -0.04 8.27
N LEU A 265 -7.53 0.38 9.09
CA LEU A 265 -8.94 0.04 8.90
C LEU A 265 -9.48 0.60 7.58
N SER A 266 -9.19 1.88 7.26
CA SER A 266 -9.53 2.49 5.97
C SER A 266 -8.96 1.69 4.79
N ASN A 267 -7.68 1.28 4.86
CA ASN A 267 -7.06 0.45 3.82
C ASN A 267 -7.71 -0.93 3.67
N LYS A 268 -8.25 -1.51 4.75
CA LYS A 268 -8.98 -2.79 4.68
C LYS A 268 -10.40 -2.63 4.12
N ALA A 269 -11.09 -1.56 4.51
CA ALA A 269 -12.38 -1.21 3.94
C ALA A 269 -12.27 -0.84 2.44
N ALA A 270 -11.11 -0.32 2.01
CA ALA A 270 -10.75 0.01 0.65
C ALA A 270 -10.49 -1.21 -0.26
N ALA A 271 -11.06 -2.36 0.00
CA ALA A 271 -10.96 -3.55 -0.85
C ALA A 271 -12.35 -4.12 -1.18
N ILE A 272 -13.38 -3.30 -1.02
CA ILE A 272 -14.77 -3.75 -1.13
C ILE A 272 -15.49 -3.08 -2.31
N LEU A 273 -15.49 -1.75 -2.36
CA LEU A 273 -16.30 -1.01 -3.32
C LEU A 273 -15.78 -1.16 -4.76
N GLY A 274 -14.47 -1.12 -4.93
CA GLY A 274 -13.84 -1.22 -6.24
C GLY A 274 -14.08 -2.57 -6.93
N PRO A 275 -13.83 -3.71 -6.28
CA PRO A 275 -14.16 -5.01 -6.85
C PRO A 275 -15.65 -5.19 -7.15
N LEU A 276 -16.54 -4.68 -6.29
CA LEU A 276 -17.98 -4.71 -6.54
C LEU A 276 -18.34 -3.86 -7.76
N LEU A 277 -17.85 -2.63 -7.86
CA LEU A 277 -18.07 -1.75 -9.00
C LEU A 277 -17.56 -2.42 -10.28
N TRP A 278 -16.32 -2.91 -10.26
CA TRP A 278 -15.69 -3.56 -11.41
C TRP A 278 -16.48 -4.80 -11.86
N GLY A 279 -16.84 -5.68 -10.92
CA GLY A 279 -17.62 -6.89 -11.19
C GLY A 279 -19.02 -6.57 -11.72
N THR A 280 -19.69 -5.57 -11.15
CA THR A 280 -21.01 -5.11 -11.62
C THR A 280 -20.93 -4.60 -13.07
N VAL A 281 -19.95 -3.77 -13.40
CA VAL A 281 -19.76 -3.27 -14.78
C VAL A 281 -19.46 -4.44 -15.73
N VAL A 282 -18.60 -5.39 -15.36
CA VAL A 282 -18.31 -6.56 -16.20
C VAL A 282 -19.58 -7.39 -16.45
N SER A 283 -20.45 -7.56 -15.46
CA SER A 283 -21.69 -8.31 -15.59
C SER A 283 -22.75 -7.57 -16.42
N LEU A 284 -22.91 -6.26 -16.19
CA LEU A 284 -23.90 -5.45 -16.92
C LEU A 284 -23.60 -5.36 -18.42
N PHE A 285 -22.32 -5.36 -18.79
CA PHE A 285 -21.86 -5.24 -20.17
C PHE A 285 -21.34 -6.56 -20.77
N GLU A 286 -21.89 -7.70 -20.34
CA GLU A 286 -21.45 -9.03 -20.78
C GLU A 286 -21.46 -9.18 -22.30
N GLY A 287 -22.45 -8.61 -22.99
CA GLY A 287 -22.57 -8.66 -24.46
C GLY A 287 -21.48 -7.93 -25.23
N LEU A 288 -20.64 -7.11 -24.57
CA LEU A 288 -19.55 -6.37 -25.23
C LEU A 288 -18.21 -7.16 -25.28
N GLY A 289 -18.21 -8.44 -24.92
CA GLY A 289 -17.00 -9.26 -24.97
C GLY A 289 -15.83 -8.65 -24.17
N PRO A 290 -14.58 -8.63 -24.68
CA PRO A 290 -13.43 -8.09 -23.95
C PRO A 290 -13.53 -6.60 -23.62
N PHE A 291 -14.33 -5.82 -24.35
CA PHE A 291 -14.49 -4.39 -24.10
C PHE A 291 -15.09 -4.09 -22.72
N ARG A 292 -15.92 -5.00 -22.17
CA ARG A 292 -16.46 -4.86 -20.80
C ARG A 292 -15.40 -4.67 -19.73
N TYR A 293 -14.24 -5.34 -19.86
CA TYR A 293 -13.13 -5.20 -18.90
C TYR A 293 -12.48 -3.82 -18.98
N ARG A 294 -12.45 -3.21 -20.18
CA ARG A 294 -11.97 -1.84 -20.36
C ARG A 294 -12.91 -0.84 -19.69
N LEU A 295 -14.22 -0.99 -19.86
CA LEU A 295 -15.24 -0.17 -19.20
C LEU A 295 -15.16 -0.31 -17.69
N ALA A 296 -15.04 -1.53 -17.17
CA ALA A 296 -14.91 -1.80 -15.75
C ALA A 296 -13.63 -1.16 -15.16
N THR A 297 -12.52 -1.21 -15.88
CA THR A 297 -11.28 -0.56 -15.43
C THR A 297 -11.38 0.96 -15.51
N SER A 298 -12.04 1.52 -16.54
CA SER A 298 -12.31 2.96 -16.64
C SER A 298 -13.21 3.46 -15.50
N SER A 299 -14.17 2.65 -15.03
CA SER A 299 -15.07 3.05 -13.95
C SER A 299 -14.33 3.31 -12.62
N LEU A 300 -13.14 2.73 -12.43
CA LEU A 300 -12.32 2.98 -11.23
C LEU A 300 -11.83 4.44 -11.14
N VAL A 301 -11.80 5.16 -12.25
CA VAL A 301 -11.52 6.61 -12.25
C VAL A 301 -12.52 7.37 -11.37
N LEU A 302 -13.79 6.90 -11.30
CA LEU A 302 -14.80 7.52 -10.42
C LEU A 302 -14.37 7.46 -8.95
N LEU A 303 -13.80 6.34 -8.50
CA LEU A 303 -13.31 6.20 -7.12
C LEU A 303 -12.12 7.14 -6.88
N ILE A 304 -11.21 7.30 -7.84
CA ILE A 304 -10.09 8.24 -7.71
C ILE A 304 -10.61 9.69 -7.65
N LEU A 305 -11.59 10.04 -8.46
CA LEU A 305 -12.23 11.38 -8.43
C LEU A 305 -12.95 11.64 -7.11
N MET A 306 -13.62 10.63 -6.54
CA MET A 306 -14.18 10.71 -5.17
C MET A 306 -13.07 10.96 -4.14
N GLY A 307 -11.95 10.24 -4.25
CA GLY A 307 -10.77 10.50 -3.43
C GLY A 307 -10.28 11.93 -3.54
N PHE A 308 -10.17 12.48 -4.77
CA PHE A 308 -9.81 13.89 -5.00
C PHE A 308 -10.79 14.87 -4.36
N PHE A 309 -12.08 14.60 -4.45
CA PHE A 309 -13.10 15.43 -3.83
C PHE A 309 -12.87 15.56 -2.32
N PHE A 310 -12.68 14.43 -1.61
CA PHE A 310 -12.40 14.46 -0.18
C PHE A 310 -11.04 15.07 0.14
N LEU A 311 -10.04 14.91 -0.74
CA LEU A 311 -8.71 15.47 -0.52
C LEU A 311 -8.68 17.02 -0.60
N ARG A 312 -9.70 17.67 -1.18
CA ARG A 312 -9.86 19.13 -1.14
C ARG A 312 -10.04 19.67 0.27
N GLY A 313 -10.67 18.90 1.15
CA GLY A 313 -10.87 19.25 2.56
C GLY A 313 -9.62 19.07 3.44
N VAL A 314 -8.49 18.63 2.86
CA VAL A 314 -7.23 18.47 3.58
C VAL A 314 -6.37 19.72 3.41
N SER A 315 -6.02 20.36 4.52
CA SER A 315 -5.00 21.40 4.61
C SER A 315 -3.83 20.88 5.44
N GLU A 316 -2.61 20.99 4.92
CA GLU A 316 -1.43 20.72 5.74
C GLU A 316 -1.33 21.82 6.80
N PRO A 317 -1.07 21.47 8.08
CA PRO A 317 -0.75 22.48 9.06
C PRO A 317 0.46 23.29 8.55
N SER A 318 0.29 24.60 8.45
CA SER A 318 1.39 25.52 8.15
C SER A 318 2.55 25.15 9.09
N SER A 319 3.74 24.91 8.52
CA SER A 319 4.95 24.81 9.33
C SER A 319 5.01 26.10 10.15
N ALA A 320 4.79 26.02 11.47
CA ALA A 320 4.90 27.17 12.32
C ALA A 320 6.27 27.80 12.08
N PRO A 321 6.36 29.13 11.87
CA PRO A 321 7.64 29.81 11.76
C PRO A 321 8.26 29.83 13.16
N GLY A 322 9.09 28.81 13.47
CA GLY A 322 9.67 28.68 14.81
C GLY A 322 10.61 27.50 15.01
N GLU A 323 10.69 26.54 14.10
CA GLU A 323 11.79 25.56 14.12
C GLU A 323 12.98 26.14 13.37
N ALA A 324 13.73 27.01 14.04
CA ALA A 324 15.01 27.55 13.58
C ALA A 324 15.97 26.41 13.24
N PRO A 325 16.83 26.57 12.20
CA PRO A 325 17.87 25.60 11.89
C PRO A 325 18.97 25.73 12.94
N GLY A 326 19.09 24.72 13.81
CA GLY A 326 20.29 24.60 14.64
C GLY A 326 20.01 24.53 16.14
N ALA A 327 20.07 23.36 16.69
CA ALA A 327 20.78 23.00 17.92
C ALA A 327 21.03 21.49 17.87
#